data_1e1c37134f24dbfc0b9524b31914a24f
#
_entry.id   1e1c37134f24dbfc0b9524b31914a24f
#
_cell.length_a   1.000
_cell.length_b   1.000
_cell.length_c   1.000
_cell.angle_alpha   90.00
_cell.angle_beta   90.00
_cell.angle_gamma   90.00
#
_symmetry.space_group_name_H-M   'P 1'
#
loop_
_entity.id
_entity.type
_entity.pdbx_description
1 polymer ?
#
loop_
_entity_poly.entity_id
_entity_poly.type
_entity_poly.pdbx_seq_one_letter_code
_entity_poly.pdbx_strand_id
1 'polypeptide(L)'
;MQTRKRGLVHQIIKGIAMMATAAASVAAPQAFAQSGAGAATAANGVYDLIVGTYTGGKSEGLYVYRFDSKTGDAQQVSVAKTVNPSYLVVSHDKRFVYAVNELPGDNGPATTRGDVSAFGFDAASGQLTFLDKVSAQGNDPCYLSLSPDGKYLFVANYSVAADPGGSFAVLPVEPDGKLGQSVLSVHHEGGGPVKGRQDNAHVHSTVFSPDGRYLFTQDLGTDKLWTYRYTPDGTRGLVSPAEWRYTDVKAGSGPRHLVFGNDGRHAYLTSELSGTVSVYNYDDGRLKLEQVEKLADPDFKGAVGAAALHLSPDGKFLYVSNRGDANDISIFAVDQTSGKLKRVGRQASLGKAPREFAIDPTGQWLIVGNQNSDTMYVFRRDQETGLLEANPKKIDIGSPVDFKFVTP
;
A
#
# COMPACT_ATOMS: atom_id res chain seq x y z
N MET A 1 -14.09 -85.80 20.16
CA MET A 1 -13.21 -86.18 21.28
C MET A 1 -12.91 -84.90 22.03
N GLN A 2 -13.71 -84.66 23.05
CA GLN A 2 -13.32 -84.61 24.43
C GLN A 2 -12.27 -83.51 24.75
N THR A 3 -12.67 -82.50 25.44
CA THR A 3 -12.97 -82.17 26.83
C THR A 3 -11.78 -81.38 27.39
N ARG A 4 -11.88 -80.33 28.13
CA ARG A 4 -12.52 -79.85 29.34
C ARG A 4 -11.94 -78.51 29.68
N LYS A 5 -12.73 -77.50 29.92
CA LYS A 5 -13.19 -76.92 31.20
C LYS A 5 -12.11 -76.61 32.28
N ARG A 6 -12.04 -75.35 32.68
CA ARG A 6 -12.08 -74.73 34.04
C ARG A 6 -11.21 -73.50 34.02
N GLY A 7 -11.56 -72.33 34.45
CA GLY A 7 -12.54 -71.84 35.42
C GLY A 7 -11.81 -70.94 36.43
N LEU A 8 -12.42 -69.82 36.73
CA LEU A 8 -12.35 -69.06 38.00
C LEU A 8 -11.51 -67.75 37.99
N VAL A 9 -12.18 -66.66 38.03
CA VAL A 9 -12.63 -65.80 39.13
C VAL A 9 -11.79 -64.53 39.37
N HIS A 10 -12.43 -63.41 39.18
CA HIS A 10 -12.42 -62.12 39.92
C HIS A 10 -11.10 -61.50 40.39
N GLN A 11 -10.84 -60.29 39.83
CA GLN A 11 -10.80 -59.16 40.77
C GLN A 11 -11.03 -57.83 39.99
N ILE A 12 -12.01 -57.08 40.45
CA ILE A 12 -12.36 -55.72 40.06
C ILE A 12 -11.40 -54.78 40.75
N ILE A 13 -10.62 -53.97 40.02
CA ILE A 13 -10.01 -52.79 40.55
C ILE A 13 -10.48 -51.60 39.71
N LYS A 14 -11.29 -50.75 40.31
CA LYS A 14 -11.69 -49.46 39.80
C LYS A 14 -10.47 -48.52 39.79
N GLY A 15 -10.00 -48.19 38.60
CA GLY A 15 -9.04 -47.08 38.37
C GLY A 15 -9.77 -45.96 37.66
N ILE A 16 -10.05 -44.87 38.39
CA ILE A 16 -10.56 -43.61 37.84
C ILE A 16 -9.42 -43.00 37.03
N ALA A 17 -9.50 -43.01 35.73
CA ALA A 17 -8.61 -42.21 34.85
C ALA A 17 -9.22 -40.79 34.74
N MET A 18 -8.61 -39.84 35.42
CA MET A 18 -8.82 -38.41 35.16
C MET A 18 -8.27 -38.07 33.78
N MET A 19 -9.14 -37.85 32.80
CA MET A 19 -8.78 -37.21 31.56
C MET A 19 -8.60 -35.71 31.83
N ALA A 20 -7.36 -35.28 31.86
CA ALA A 20 -7.02 -33.88 31.78
C ALA A 20 -7.24 -33.42 30.32
N THR A 21 -8.34 -32.71 30.04
CA THR A 21 -8.54 -31.97 28.79
C THR A 21 -7.58 -30.77 28.80
N ALA A 22 -6.50 -30.88 28.07
CA ALA A 22 -5.68 -29.72 27.71
C ALA A 22 -6.49 -28.86 26.74
N ALA A 23 -7.07 -27.77 27.23
CA ALA A 23 -7.61 -26.72 26.40
C ALA A 23 -6.42 -26.03 25.70
N ALA A 24 -6.19 -26.35 24.44
CA ALA A 24 -5.32 -25.58 23.57
C ALA A 24 -6.01 -24.23 23.36
N SER A 25 -5.53 -23.19 24.02
CA SER A 25 -5.90 -21.83 23.71
C SER A 25 -5.36 -21.49 22.32
N VAL A 26 -6.22 -21.54 21.31
CA VAL A 26 -5.93 -20.95 20.01
C VAL A 26 -5.87 -19.45 20.21
N ALA A 27 -4.66 -18.90 20.26
CA ALA A 27 -4.47 -17.45 20.21
C ALA A 27 -5.06 -16.95 18.89
N ALA A 28 -6.05 -16.08 18.96
CA ALA A 28 -6.59 -15.39 17.80
C ALA A 28 -5.45 -14.61 17.14
N PRO A 29 -5.32 -14.65 15.79
CA PRO A 29 -4.32 -13.86 15.11
C PRO A 29 -4.61 -12.38 15.35
N GLN A 30 -3.62 -11.65 15.83
CA GLN A 30 -3.70 -10.19 15.91
C GLN A 30 -3.80 -9.65 14.47
N ALA A 31 -4.86 -8.92 14.18
CA ALA A 31 -5.04 -8.24 12.91
C ALA A 31 -3.89 -7.24 12.71
N PHE A 32 -3.07 -7.45 11.68
CA PHE A 32 -2.06 -6.48 11.26
C PHE A 32 -2.76 -5.41 10.41
N ALA A 33 -3.15 -4.30 11.08
CA ALA A 33 -3.70 -3.15 10.37
C ALA A 33 -2.61 -2.47 9.56
N GLN A 34 -2.73 -2.48 8.23
CA GLN A 34 -2.01 -1.52 7.41
C GLN A 34 -2.44 -0.11 7.81
N SER A 35 -1.53 0.66 8.41
CA SER A 35 -1.54 2.11 8.70
C SER A 35 -2.89 2.78 9.07
N GLY A 36 -3.78 2.05 9.73
CA GLY A 36 -5.07 2.59 10.20
C GLY A 36 -5.33 2.37 11.69
N ALA A 37 -4.51 1.57 12.40
CA ALA A 37 -4.66 1.42 13.84
C ALA A 37 -4.00 2.61 14.54
N GLY A 38 -4.72 3.26 15.43
CA GLY A 38 -4.36 4.46 16.18
C GLY A 38 -2.85 4.63 16.41
N ALA A 39 -2.20 5.35 15.51
CA ALA A 39 -0.80 5.70 15.67
C ALA A 39 -0.68 6.43 17.00
N ALA A 40 0.23 5.95 17.86
CA ALA A 40 0.55 6.67 19.10
C ALA A 40 0.87 8.12 18.71
N THR A 41 0.08 9.08 19.20
CA THR A 41 0.35 10.48 18.95
C THR A 41 1.69 10.84 19.57
N ALA A 42 2.56 11.50 18.79
CA ALA A 42 3.81 12.02 19.34
C ALA A 42 3.49 12.91 20.54
N ALA A 43 4.18 12.70 21.65
CA ALA A 43 3.91 13.42 22.91
C ALA A 43 3.95 14.96 22.76
N ASN A 44 4.74 15.46 21.79
CA ASN A 44 4.88 16.89 21.46
C ASN A 44 4.07 17.32 20.23
N GLY A 45 3.43 16.39 19.48
CA GLY A 45 2.69 16.67 18.25
C GLY A 45 3.58 16.86 17.02
N VAL A 46 4.88 16.55 17.10
CA VAL A 46 5.82 16.66 15.99
C VAL A 46 6.12 15.29 15.39
N TYR A 47 6.05 15.19 14.07
CA TYR A 47 6.28 13.99 13.30
C TYR A 47 7.34 14.21 12.23
N ASP A 48 8.01 13.15 11.82
CA ASP A 48 8.79 13.19 10.58
C ASP A 48 7.87 12.86 9.40
N LEU A 49 7.95 13.68 8.35
CA LEU A 49 7.29 13.48 7.08
C LEU A 49 8.37 13.24 6.02
N ILE A 50 8.43 12.00 5.50
CA ILE A 50 9.34 11.64 4.41
C ILE A 50 8.60 11.81 3.10
N VAL A 51 9.20 12.53 2.15
CA VAL A 51 8.61 12.86 0.85
C VAL A 51 9.45 12.25 -0.25
N GLY A 52 8.82 11.39 -1.06
CA GLY A 52 9.38 10.84 -2.29
C GLY A 52 9.10 11.74 -3.49
N THR A 53 10.01 11.76 -4.47
CA THR A 53 9.93 12.69 -5.60
C THR A 53 10.40 12.05 -6.91
N TYR A 54 10.10 12.71 -8.05
CA TYR A 54 10.85 12.51 -9.28
C TYR A 54 11.97 13.56 -9.40
N THR A 55 13.17 13.11 -9.81
CA THR A 55 14.40 13.91 -9.76
C THR A 55 14.82 14.54 -11.08
N GLY A 56 13.99 14.46 -12.13
CA GLY A 56 14.30 15.06 -13.45
C GLY A 56 14.22 16.59 -13.51
N GLY A 57 13.92 17.27 -12.40
CA GLY A 57 13.73 18.72 -12.32
C GLY A 57 14.44 19.34 -11.12
N LYS A 58 13.68 19.92 -10.19
CA LYS A 58 14.22 20.63 -9.02
C LYS A 58 14.58 19.73 -7.84
N SER A 59 14.14 18.47 -7.87
CA SER A 59 14.35 17.55 -6.75
C SER A 59 15.68 16.80 -6.84
N GLU A 60 16.26 16.48 -5.68
CA GLU A 60 17.48 15.69 -5.53
C GLU A 60 17.22 14.28 -4.98
N GLY A 61 16.00 13.97 -4.52
CA GLY A 61 15.72 12.64 -3.96
C GLY A 61 14.63 12.60 -2.90
N LEU A 62 14.93 11.96 -1.75
CA LEU A 62 14.05 11.88 -0.59
C LEU A 62 14.26 13.08 0.33
N TYR A 63 13.17 13.73 0.71
CA TYR A 63 13.18 14.85 1.65
C TYR A 63 12.57 14.43 2.98
N VAL A 64 13.12 14.90 4.09
CA VAL A 64 12.54 14.75 5.43
C VAL A 64 12.17 16.12 5.97
N TYR A 65 10.94 16.23 6.45
CA TYR A 65 10.39 17.41 7.11
C TYR A 65 10.02 17.10 8.55
N ARG A 66 10.24 18.06 9.45
CA ARG A 66 9.58 18.11 10.76
C ARG A 66 8.20 18.72 10.57
N PHE A 67 7.17 17.94 10.84
CA PHE A 67 5.79 18.37 10.73
C PHE A 67 5.17 18.58 12.10
N ASP A 68 4.70 19.78 12.38
CA ASP A 68 3.98 20.10 13.62
C ASP A 68 2.46 19.94 13.40
N SER A 69 1.86 18.91 13.99
CA SER A 69 0.42 18.63 13.86
C SER A 69 -0.47 19.66 14.56
N LYS A 70 0.08 20.52 15.44
CA LYS A 70 -0.70 21.60 16.09
C LYS A 70 -0.93 22.76 15.14
N THR A 71 0.06 23.04 14.29
CA THR A 71 0.05 24.21 13.40
C THR A 71 -0.09 23.85 11.93
N GLY A 72 0.28 22.61 11.53
CA GLY A 72 0.41 22.19 10.14
C GLY A 72 1.65 22.73 9.45
N ASP A 73 2.63 23.23 10.20
CA ASP A 73 3.91 23.68 9.64
C ASP A 73 4.80 22.47 9.34
N ALA A 74 5.52 22.52 8.22
CA ALA A 74 6.50 21.53 7.84
C ALA A 74 7.83 22.24 7.51
N GLN A 75 8.89 21.87 8.22
CA GLN A 75 10.24 22.41 8.02
C GLN A 75 11.14 21.30 7.48
N GLN A 76 11.77 21.53 6.33
CA GLN A 76 12.75 20.59 5.78
C GLN A 76 13.96 20.49 6.71
N VAL A 77 14.34 19.26 7.05
CA VAL A 77 15.49 18.96 7.93
C VAL A 77 16.61 18.23 7.20
N SER A 78 16.29 17.42 6.20
CA SER A 78 17.31 16.71 5.43
C SER A 78 16.86 16.38 4.01
N VAL A 79 17.84 16.00 3.17
CA VAL A 79 17.62 15.39 1.86
C VAL A 79 18.62 14.27 1.64
N ALA A 80 18.13 13.09 1.21
CA ALA A 80 18.97 12.00 0.76
C ALA A 80 18.91 11.90 -0.77
N LYS A 81 20.07 12.02 -1.41
CA LYS A 81 20.17 12.00 -2.88
C LYS A 81 19.98 10.60 -3.40
N THR A 82 18.98 10.43 -4.23
CA THR A 82 18.68 9.19 -4.96
C THR A 82 17.78 9.49 -6.14
N VAL A 83 17.83 8.67 -7.19
CA VAL A 83 17.11 8.93 -8.44
C VAL A 83 15.68 8.44 -8.34
N ASN A 84 14.72 9.29 -8.68
CA ASN A 84 13.29 8.98 -8.78
C ASN A 84 12.74 8.08 -7.65
N PRO A 85 12.89 8.45 -6.36
CA PRO A 85 12.29 7.70 -5.27
C PRO A 85 10.78 7.98 -5.23
N SER A 86 10.04 7.43 -6.20
CA SER A 86 8.63 7.77 -6.45
C SER A 86 7.65 7.10 -5.50
N TYR A 87 8.07 6.05 -4.80
CA TYR A 87 7.29 5.40 -3.74
C TYR A 87 8.22 4.85 -2.66
N LEU A 88 7.79 4.92 -1.40
CA LEU A 88 8.59 4.49 -0.27
C LEU A 88 7.75 3.75 0.78
N VAL A 89 8.41 2.94 1.59
CA VAL A 89 7.84 2.31 2.77
C VAL A 89 8.83 2.42 3.94
N VAL A 90 8.30 2.59 5.14
CA VAL A 90 9.08 2.63 6.39
C VAL A 90 8.99 1.27 7.06
N SER A 91 10.10 0.74 7.59
CA SER A 91 10.10 -0.52 8.34
C SER A 91 9.19 -0.43 9.57
N HIS A 92 8.69 -1.59 10.04
CA HIS A 92 7.78 -1.64 11.18
C HIS A 92 8.40 -1.07 12.47
N ASP A 93 9.72 -1.23 12.63
CA ASP A 93 10.50 -0.67 13.74
C ASP A 93 10.95 0.78 13.51
N LYS A 94 10.60 1.37 12.36
CA LYS A 94 10.86 2.75 11.94
C LYS A 94 12.36 3.11 11.80
N ARG A 95 13.23 2.13 11.78
CA ARG A 95 14.68 2.35 11.63
C ARG A 95 15.15 2.41 10.18
N PHE A 96 14.34 1.93 9.24
CA PHE A 96 14.72 1.83 7.84
C PHE A 96 13.64 2.38 6.92
N VAL A 97 14.08 2.94 5.80
CA VAL A 97 13.23 3.43 4.72
C VAL A 97 13.69 2.78 3.43
N TYR A 98 12.76 2.21 2.69
CA TYR A 98 12.97 1.62 1.38
C TYR A 98 12.25 2.45 0.33
N ALA A 99 12.94 2.78 -0.75
CA ALA A 99 12.38 3.59 -1.83
C ALA A 99 12.67 2.93 -3.18
N VAL A 100 11.68 2.89 -4.06
CA VAL A 100 11.90 2.53 -5.47
C VAL A 100 12.79 3.58 -6.13
N ASN A 101 13.56 3.16 -7.14
CA ASN A 101 14.14 4.05 -8.13
C ASN A 101 13.41 3.78 -9.44
N GLU A 102 12.33 4.54 -9.69
CA GLU A 102 11.45 4.36 -10.84
C GLU A 102 12.15 4.84 -12.10
N LEU A 103 12.79 3.90 -12.79
CA LEU A 103 13.49 4.13 -14.04
C LEU A 103 12.86 3.27 -15.14
N PRO A 104 12.57 3.88 -16.33
CA PRO A 104 12.10 3.13 -17.46
C PRO A 104 13.20 2.17 -17.93
N GLY A 105 12.77 0.98 -18.37
CA GLY A 105 13.67 0.11 -19.13
C GLY A 105 13.97 0.74 -20.49
N ASP A 106 15.22 0.75 -20.89
CA ASP A 106 15.56 1.03 -22.27
C ASP A 106 15.01 -0.08 -23.17
N ASN A 107 14.59 0.26 -24.38
CA ASN A 107 14.25 -0.70 -25.44
C ASN A 107 15.49 -1.50 -25.93
N GLY A 108 16.55 -1.57 -25.11
CA GLY A 108 17.81 -2.25 -25.34
C GLY A 108 18.05 -3.42 -24.38
N PRO A 109 19.17 -4.15 -24.50
CA PRO A 109 19.44 -5.29 -23.64
C PRO A 109 19.52 -4.86 -22.18
N ALA A 110 18.80 -5.54 -21.37
CA ALA A 110 18.57 -5.67 -19.91
C ALA A 110 19.47 -4.92 -18.87
N THR A 111 20.13 -3.83 -19.20
CA THR A 111 21.13 -3.17 -18.33
C THR A 111 20.58 -1.99 -17.51
N THR A 112 19.39 -1.48 -17.82
CA THR A 112 18.75 -0.38 -17.07
C THR A 112 17.39 -0.82 -16.54
N ARG A 113 17.40 -1.60 -15.48
CA ARG A 113 16.19 -1.93 -14.72
C ARG A 113 16.05 -0.97 -13.56
N GLY A 114 14.80 -0.73 -13.13
CA GLY A 114 14.56 -0.04 -11.89
C GLY A 114 15.17 -0.76 -10.69
N ASP A 115 15.45 -0.01 -9.66
CA ASP A 115 16.08 -0.50 -8.43
C ASP A 115 15.20 -0.21 -7.21
N VAL A 116 15.63 -0.74 -6.06
CA VAL A 116 15.15 -0.37 -4.73
C VAL A 116 16.36 0.03 -3.89
N SER A 117 16.31 1.21 -3.31
CA SER A 117 17.32 1.73 -2.37
C SER A 117 16.85 1.55 -0.93
N ALA A 118 17.77 1.15 -0.05
CA ALA A 118 17.56 1.07 1.40
C ALA A 118 18.32 2.19 2.11
N PHE A 119 17.68 2.75 3.14
CA PHE A 119 18.25 3.80 3.98
C PHE A 119 18.03 3.48 5.45
N GLY A 120 19.04 3.72 6.29
CA GLY A 120 18.87 3.85 7.73
C GLY A 120 18.22 5.19 8.05
N PHE A 121 17.28 5.22 8.97
CA PHE A 121 16.60 6.44 9.40
C PHE A 121 16.88 6.73 10.87
N ASP A 122 17.40 7.91 11.15
CA ASP A 122 17.59 8.44 12.52
C ASP A 122 16.49 9.46 12.83
N ALA A 123 15.49 9.04 13.61
CA ALA A 123 14.36 9.89 13.98
C ALA A 123 14.79 11.10 14.83
N ALA A 124 15.90 11.05 15.58
CA ALA A 124 16.35 12.19 16.38
C ALA A 124 16.81 13.35 15.51
N SER A 125 17.59 13.06 14.46
CA SER A 125 18.12 14.07 13.52
C SER A 125 17.27 14.24 12.25
N GLY A 126 16.39 13.28 11.91
CA GLY A 126 15.68 13.24 10.63
C GLY A 126 16.59 12.89 9.45
N GLN A 127 17.75 12.28 9.69
CA GLN A 127 18.71 11.93 8.64
C GLN A 127 18.42 10.55 8.05
N LEU A 128 18.55 10.45 6.72
CA LEU A 128 18.54 9.22 5.97
C LEU A 128 19.98 8.89 5.53
N THR A 129 20.46 7.71 5.92
CA THR A 129 21.79 7.22 5.54
C THR A 129 21.63 6.06 4.55
N PHE A 130 22.18 6.19 3.35
CA PHE A 130 22.16 5.13 2.33
C PHE A 130 22.84 3.86 2.85
N LEU A 131 22.19 2.71 2.69
CA LEU A 131 22.71 1.39 3.09
C LEU A 131 23.12 0.57 1.88
N ASP A 132 22.19 0.36 0.95
CA ASP A 132 22.44 -0.38 -0.29
C ASP A 132 21.36 -0.10 -1.35
N LYS A 133 21.54 -0.73 -2.53
CA LYS A 133 20.61 -0.71 -3.64
C LYS A 133 20.63 -2.05 -4.35
N VAL A 134 19.44 -2.60 -4.64
CA VAL A 134 19.28 -3.86 -5.35
C VAL A 134 18.28 -3.71 -6.51
N SER A 135 18.41 -4.60 -7.51
CA SER A 135 17.50 -4.61 -8.67
C SER A 135 16.05 -4.93 -8.26
N ALA A 136 15.09 -4.16 -8.76
CA ALA A 136 13.65 -4.42 -8.64
C ALA A 136 13.17 -5.61 -9.50
N GLN A 137 14.03 -6.22 -10.31
CA GLN A 137 13.72 -7.30 -11.26
C GLN A 137 12.66 -6.96 -12.31
N GLY A 138 12.42 -5.67 -12.54
CA GLY A 138 11.48 -5.14 -13.53
C GLY A 138 11.78 -3.68 -13.83
N ASN A 139 10.97 -3.08 -14.69
CA ASN A 139 11.08 -1.67 -15.07
C ASN A 139 10.00 -0.84 -14.41
N ASP A 140 10.26 0.45 -14.22
CA ASP A 140 9.34 1.39 -13.59
C ASP A 140 8.77 0.85 -12.26
N PRO A 141 9.62 0.43 -11.28
CA PRO A 141 9.12 0.05 -9.96
C PRO A 141 8.39 1.25 -9.33
N CYS A 142 7.10 1.07 -9.00
CA CYS A 142 6.22 2.18 -8.63
C CYS A 142 5.51 2.00 -7.29
N TYR A 143 5.72 0.88 -6.61
CA TYR A 143 5.10 0.60 -5.32
C TYR A 143 5.93 -0.39 -4.50
N LEU A 144 5.89 -0.22 -3.17
CA LEU A 144 6.52 -1.10 -2.19
C LEU A 144 5.52 -1.47 -1.10
N SER A 145 5.59 -2.71 -0.63
CA SER A 145 4.96 -3.13 0.62
C SER A 145 5.85 -4.10 1.39
N LEU A 146 5.89 -3.97 2.71
CA LEU A 146 6.54 -4.95 3.58
C LEU A 146 5.59 -6.10 3.86
N SER A 147 6.15 -7.30 3.97
CA SER A 147 5.42 -8.45 4.51
C SER A 147 4.97 -8.18 5.95
N PRO A 148 3.90 -8.83 6.45
CA PRO A 148 3.42 -8.63 7.82
C PRO A 148 4.47 -8.86 8.90
N ASP A 149 5.43 -9.75 8.66
CA ASP A 149 6.55 -10.04 9.57
C ASP A 149 7.80 -9.16 9.33
N GLY A 150 7.75 -8.26 8.35
CA GLY A 150 8.82 -7.33 8.01
C GLY A 150 10.05 -7.97 7.35
N LYS A 151 10.01 -9.27 7.01
CA LYS A 151 11.17 -9.99 6.48
C LYS A 151 11.34 -9.88 4.97
N TYR A 152 10.32 -9.44 4.27
CA TYR A 152 10.31 -9.34 2.82
C TYR A 152 9.71 -8.03 2.37
N LEU A 153 10.30 -7.47 1.33
CA LEU A 153 9.82 -6.30 0.61
C LEU A 153 9.28 -6.73 -0.75
N PHE A 154 8.04 -6.39 -1.04
CA PHE A 154 7.36 -6.64 -2.31
C PHE A 154 7.42 -5.38 -3.17
N VAL A 155 7.87 -5.53 -4.40
CA VAL A 155 8.08 -4.45 -5.36
C VAL A 155 7.15 -4.63 -6.54
N ALA A 156 6.24 -3.70 -6.79
CA ALA A 156 5.44 -3.68 -8.01
C ALA A 156 6.22 -2.97 -9.12
N ASN A 157 6.35 -3.63 -10.26
CA ASN A 157 6.98 -3.11 -11.47
C ASN A 157 5.91 -2.81 -12.52
N TYR A 158 5.80 -1.55 -12.92
CA TYR A 158 4.76 -1.11 -13.83
C TYR A 158 4.99 -1.64 -15.26
N SER A 159 6.24 -1.63 -15.73
CA SER A 159 6.59 -2.06 -17.07
C SER A 159 7.27 -3.42 -17.07
N VAL A 160 6.81 -4.30 -17.97
CA VAL A 160 7.27 -5.69 -18.12
C VAL A 160 7.92 -5.93 -19.50
N ALA A 161 8.32 -4.88 -20.19
CA ALA A 161 8.77 -4.95 -21.59
C ALA A 161 10.09 -5.69 -21.80
N ALA A 162 10.83 -6.04 -20.75
CA ALA A 162 12.11 -6.76 -20.84
C ALA A 162 12.01 -8.15 -20.22
N ASP A 163 12.48 -9.18 -20.89
CA ASP A 163 12.72 -10.50 -20.35
C ASP A 163 14.01 -10.49 -19.51
N PRO A 164 14.00 -10.97 -18.26
CA PRO A 164 12.87 -11.46 -17.45
C PRO A 164 12.21 -10.34 -16.63
N GLY A 165 11.34 -9.56 -17.23
CA GLY A 165 10.59 -8.52 -16.52
C GLY A 165 9.55 -9.14 -15.56
N GLY A 166 9.70 -8.89 -14.27
CA GLY A 166 8.71 -9.31 -13.27
C GLY A 166 7.66 -8.23 -13.05
N SER A 167 6.37 -8.59 -13.06
CA SER A 167 5.28 -7.70 -12.67
C SER A 167 5.36 -7.33 -11.19
N PHE A 168 5.85 -8.26 -10.34
CA PHE A 168 6.32 -7.95 -8.99
C PHE A 168 7.49 -8.84 -8.59
N ALA A 169 8.34 -8.35 -7.70
CA ALA A 169 9.47 -9.07 -7.14
C ALA A 169 9.43 -9.06 -5.62
N VAL A 170 10.16 -10.01 -5.00
CA VAL A 170 10.27 -10.13 -3.55
C VAL A 170 11.73 -10.11 -3.14
N LEU A 171 12.08 -9.16 -2.30
CA LEU A 171 13.43 -8.93 -1.78
C LEU A 171 13.46 -9.27 -0.28
N PRO A 172 14.39 -10.11 0.19
CA PRO A 172 14.61 -10.28 1.64
C PRO A 172 15.04 -8.96 2.29
N VAL A 173 14.56 -8.72 3.50
CA VAL A 173 15.02 -7.63 4.38
C VAL A 173 15.94 -8.21 5.44
N GLU A 174 17.18 -7.76 5.44
CA GLU A 174 18.18 -8.21 6.39
C GLU A 174 18.07 -7.49 7.75
N PRO A 175 18.56 -8.06 8.85
CA PRO A 175 18.45 -7.44 10.18
C PRO A 175 19.12 -6.07 10.30
N ASP A 176 20.09 -5.76 9.44
CA ASP A 176 20.76 -4.45 9.38
C ASP A 176 20.05 -3.46 8.44
N GLY A 177 18.90 -3.84 7.90
CA GLY A 177 18.07 -3.02 7.01
C GLY A 177 18.47 -3.07 5.54
N LYS A 178 19.51 -3.77 5.18
CA LYS A 178 19.87 -4.00 3.77
C LYS A 178 18.91 -4.95 3.09
N LEU A 179 18.93 -4.95 1.79
CA LEU A 179 18.09 -5.81 0.95
C LEU A 179 18.92 -6.96 0.36
N GLY A 180 18.42 -8.19 0.50
CA GLY A 180 18.96 -9.34 -0.20
C GLY A 180 18.59 -9.34 -1.69
N GLN A 181 19.25 -10.21 -2.46
CA GLN A 181 18.88 -10.46 -3.85
C GLN A 181 17.46 -11.04 -3.92
N SER A 182 16.74 -10.73 -5.00
CA SER A 182 15.37 -11.22 -5.19
C SER A 182 15.28 -12.73 -5.08
N VAL A 183 14.36 -13.19 -4.23
CA VAL A 183 14.04 -14.63 -4.03
C VAL A 183 12.87 -15.09 -4.87
N LEU A 184 12.10 -14.15 -5.43
CA LEU A 184 10.96 -14.44 -6.28
C LEU A 184 10.70 -13.28 -7.24
N SER A 185 10.43 -13.60 -8.50
CA SER A 185 9.89 -12.69 -9.49
C SER A 185 8.68 -13.35 -10.15
N VAL A 186 7.56 -12.64 -10.20
CA VAL A 186 6.29 -13.12 -10.77
C VAL A 186 5.96 -12.27 -11.99
N HIS A 187 5.63 -12.93 -13.09
CA HIS A 187 5.21 -12.28 -14.33
C HIS A 187 3.71 -12.49 -14.54
N HIS A 188 2.99 -11.41 -14.84
CA HIS A 188 1.61 -11.45 -15.32
C HIS A 188 1.59 -11.33 -16.83
N GLU A 189 0.67 -12.05 -17.45
CA GLU A 189 0.45 -12.02 -18.88
C GLU A 189 -0.93 -11.45 -19.21
N GLY A 190 -1.06 -10.85 -20.39
CA GLY A 190 -2.30 -10.32 -20.90
C GLY A 190 -2.31 -8.82 -21.02
N GLY A 191 -3.45 -8.27 -21.38
CA GLY A 191 -3.70 -6.85 -21.56
C GLY A 191 -5.19 -6.54 -21.51
N GLY A 192 -5.54 -5.28 -21.70
CA GLY A 192 -6.90 -4.75 -21.70
C GLY A 192 -7.24 -3.97 -22.96
N PRO A 193 -8.42 -3.34 -23.02
CA PRO A 193 -8.92 -2.71 -24.25
C PRO A 193 -8.33 -1.32 -24.54
N VAL A 194 -7.65 -0.69 -23.58
CA VAL A 194 -7.15 0.69 -23.73
C VAL A 194 -5.76 0.67 -24.36
N LYS A 195 -5.72 0.82 -25.68
CA LYS A 195 -4.47 0.83 -26.45
C LYS A 195 -3.48 1.87 -25.94
N GLY A 196 -2.22 1.49 -25.83
CA GLY A 196 -1.13 2.33 -25.32
C GLY A 196 -1.05 2.42 -23.80
N ARG A 197 -2.08 1.90 -23.08
CA ARG A 197 -2.09 1.88 -21.62
C ARG A 197 -2.31 0.48 -21.04
N GLN A 198 -2.86 -0.44 -21.83
CA GLN A 198 -3.17 -1.81 -21.44
C GLN A 198 -2.71 -2.82 -22.51
N ASP A 199 -1.66 -2.50 -23.25
CA ASP A 199 -1.11 -3.44 -24.24
C ASP A 199 -0.44 -4.64 -23.58
N ASN A 200 -0.03 -4.51 -22.32
CA ASN A 200 0.59 -5.55 -21.48
C ASN A 200 0.09 -5.43 -20.02
N ALA A 201 0.50 -6.38 -19.17
CA ALA A 201 0.33 -6.30 -17.73
C ALA A 201 1.12 -5.10 -17.16
N HIS A 202 0.53 -4.41 -16.17
CA HIS A 202 1.10 -3.26 -15.49
C HIS A 202 0.71 -3.30 -14.00
N VAL A 203 1.48 -4.02 -13.19
CA VAL A 203 1.21 -4.08 -11.75
C VAL A 203 1.58 -2.75 -11.10
N HIS A 204 0.59 -2.09 -10.51
CA HIS A 204 0.77 -0.75 -9.94
C HIS A 204 0.89 -0.75 -8.41
N SER A 205 0.44 -1.78 -7.73
CA SER A 205 0.61 -1.92 -6.29
C SER A 205 0.54 -3.37 -5.82
N THR A 206 1.12 -3.61 -4.64
CA THR A 206 1.09 -4.88 -3.91
C THR A 206 0.58 -4.60 -2.50
N VAL A 207 -0.49 -5.26 -2.06
CA VAL A 207 -1.17 -4.94 -0.80
C VAL A 207 -1.52 -6.23 -0.06
N PHE A 208 -1.09 -6.34 1.20
CA PHE A 208 -1.48 -7.46 2.05
C PHE A 208 -2.89 -7.30 2.59
N SER A 209 -3.59 -8.43 2.73
CA SER A 209 -4.85 -8.48 3.48
C SER A 209 -4.63 -8.12 4.97
N PRO A 210 -5.67 -7.65 5.67
CA PRO A 210 -5.55 -7.27 7.10
C PRO A 210 -5.07 -8.40 8.00
N ASP A 211 -5.34 -9.65 7.64
CA ASP A 211 -4.90 -10.84 8.37
C ASP A 211 -3.50 -11.34 7.95
N GLY A 212 -2.87 -10.66 6.99
CA GLY A 212 -1.53 -10.98 6.49
C GLY A 212 -1.42 -12.28 5.69
N ARG A 213 -2.54 -12.96 5.40
CA ARG A 213 -2.52 -14.28 4.73
C ARG A 213 -2.52 -14.19 3.21
N TYR A 214 -2.97 -13.07 2.66
CA TYR A 214 -3.10 -12.88 1.23
C TYR A 214 -2.38 -11.61 0.78
N LEU A 215 -1.81 -11.68 -0.42
CA LEU A 215 -1.27 -10.55 -1.15
C LEU A 215 -2.16 -10.28 -2.35
N PHE A 216 -2.59 -9.03 -2.51
CA PHE A 216 -3.30 -8.54 -3.68
C PHE A 216 -2.37 -7.69 -4.54
N THR A 217 -2.35 -7.95 -5.85
CA THR A 217 -1.62 -7.10 -6.80
C THR A 217 -2.61 -6.49 -7.78
N GLN A 218 -2.58 -5.16 -7.88
CA GLN A 218 -3.46 -4.39 -8.73
C GLN A 218 -2.80 -4.23 -10.10
N ASP A 219 -3.33 -4.93 -11.09
CA ASP A 219 -2.77 -4.95 -12.44
C ASP A 219 -3.60 -4.06 -13.37
N LEU A 220 -3.12 -2.83 -13.57
CA LEU A 220 -3.75 -1.81 -14.41
C LEU A 220 -3.91 -2.29 -15.86
N GLY A 221 -2.92 -3.05 -16.36
CA GLY A 221 -2.89 -3.49 -17.73
C GLY A 221 -3.91 -4.58 -18.05
N THR A 222 -4.17 -5.48 -17.10
CA THR A 222 -5.05 -6.64 -17.32
C THR A 222 -6.45 -6.47 -16.73
N ASP A 223 -6.75 -5.33 -16.10
CA ASP A 223 -8.01 -5.10 -15.37
C ASP A 223 -8.30 -6.16 -14.31
N LYS A 224 -7.27 -6.60 -13.57
CA LYS A 224 -7.39 -7.65 -12.55
C LYS A 224 -6.79 -7.23 -11.21
N LEU A 225 -7.41 -7.73 -10.14
CA LEU A 225 -6.82 -7.81 -8.82
C LEU A 225 -6.39 -9.26 -8.62
N TRP A 226 -5.09 -9.54 -8.80
CA TRP A 226 -4.57 -10.88 -8.58
C TRP A 226 -4.43 -11.16 -7.10
N THR A 227 -4.71 -12.39 -6.68
CA THR A 227 -4.68 -12.82 -5.29
C THR A 227 -3.71 -13.97 -5.11
N TYR A 228 -2.79 -13.82 -4.17
CA TYR A 228 -1.80 -14.82 -3.80
C TYR A 228 -1.92 -15.15 -2.32
N ARG A 229 -1.71 -16.41 -1.97
CA ARG A 229 -1.50 -16.82 -0.59
C ARG A 229 -0.06 -16.54 -0.20
N TYR A 230 0.14 -15.86 0.92
CA TYR A 230 1.45 -15.64 1.52
C TYR A 230 1.74 -16.71 2.57
N THR A 231 2.93 -17.32 2.51
CA THR A 231 3.38 -18.38 3.42
C THR A 231 4.77 -18.04 3.94
N PRO A 232 4.89 -17.36 5.09
CA PRO A 232 6.15 -16.78 5.56
C PRO A 232 7.24 -17.81 5.88
N ASP A 233 6.87 -19.06 6.20
CA ASP A 233 7.80 -20.18 6.43
C ASP A 233 8.31 -20.84 5.14
N GLY A 234 7.78 -20.44 3.97
CA GLY A 234 8.18 -20.93 2.67
C GLY A 234 7.84 -22.40 2.39
N THR A 235 7.11 -23.09 3.28
CA THR A 235 6.84 -24.54 3.16
C THR A 235 6.04 -24.91 1.91
N ARG A 236 5.31 -23.97 1.32
CA ARG A 236 4.54 -24.13 0.07
C ARG A 236 4.98 -23.12 -1.01
N GLY A 237 6.20 -22.60 -0.92
CA GLY A 237 6.63 -21.39 -1.62
C GLY A 237 6.16 -20.13 -0.87
N LEU A 238 6.98 -19.08 -0.90
CA LEU A 238 6.71 -17.82 -0.19
C LEU A 238 5.38 -17.20 -0.61
N VAL A 239 5.08 -17.26 -1.92
CA VAL A 239 3.84 -16.77 -2.55
C VAL A 239 3.34 -17.82 -3.52
N SER A 240 2.07 -18.16 -3.45
CA SER A 240 1.41 -19.09 -4.38
C SER A 240 0.03 -18.55 -4.80
N PRO A 241 -0.46 -18.86 -6.01
CA PRO A 241 -1.82 -18.47 -6.41
C PRO A 241 -2.85 -18.89 -5.37
N ALA A 242 -3.74 -17.99 -4.98
CA ALA A 242 -4.87 -18.31 -4.11
C ALA A 242 -5.93 -19.16 -4.86
N GLU A 243 -6.89 -19.72 -4.14
CA GLU A 243 -8.04 -20.41 -4.74
C GLU A 243 -8.80 -19.47 -5.69
N TRP A 244 -9.07 -18.26 -5.24
CA TRP A 244 -9.60 -17.15 -6.04
C TRP A 244 -8.43 -16.38 -6.65
N ARG A 245 -7.94 -16.84 -7.80
CA ARG A 245 -6.72 -16.34 -8.43
C ARG A 245 -6.74 -14.85 -8.71
N TYR A 246 -7.91 -14.30 -9.04
CA TYR A 246 -8.11 -12.88 -9.29
C TYR A 246 -9.57 -12.48 -9.16
N THR A 247 -9.78 -11.19 -8.99
CA THR A 247 -11.07 -10.51 -9.13
C THR A 247 -11.02 -9.64 -10.38
N ASP A 248 -11.96 -9.84 -11.31
CA ASP A 248 -12.05 -8.99 -12.49
C ASP A 248 -12.57 -7.61 -12.13
N VAL A 249 -11.96 -6.59 -12.71
CA VAL A 249 -12.45 -5.22 -12.72
C VAL A 249 -13.05 -4.93 -14.09
N LYS A 250 -13.97 -3.96 -14.17
CA LYS A 250 -14.58 -3.60 -15.46
C LYS A 250 -13.50 -3.28 -16.48
N ALA A 251 -13.59 -3.88 -17.68
CA ALA A 251 -12.63 -3.70 -18.75
C ALA A 251 -12.40 -2.20 -19.07
N GLY A 252 -11.13 -1.81 -19.20
CA GLY A 252 -10.71 -0.44 -19.43
C GLY A 252 -10.66 0.43 -18.17
N SER A 253 -10.81 -0.14 -16.98
CA SER A 253 -10.79 0.61 -15.72
C SER A 253 -9.40 0.94 -15.22
N GLY A 254 -8.44 0.04 -15.36
CA GLY A 254 -7.07 0.20 -14.90
C GLY A 254 -6.94 0.27 -13.37
N PRO A 255 -7.07 -0.86 -12.64
CA PRO A 255 -6.91 -0.90 -11.18
C PRO A 255 -5.51 -0.43 -10.78
N ARG A 256 -5.44 0.42 -9.74
CA ARG A 256 -4.20 1.12 -9.39
C ARG A 256 -3.75 0.89 -7.94
N HIS A 257 -4.46 1.46 -6.97
CA HIS A 257 -4.17 1.33 -5.53
C HIS A 257 -5.37 0.75 -4.80
N LEU A 258 -5.10 -0.11 -3.83
CA LEU A 258 -6.09 -0.76 -2.95
C LEU A 258 -5.76 -0.40 -1.49
N VAL A 259 -6.77 -0.12 -0.69
CA VAL A 259 -6.64 -0.04 0.78
C VAL A 259 -7.76 -0.84 1.42
N PHE A 260 -7.48 -1.44 2.58
CA PHE A 260 -8.49 -2.10 3.39
C PHE A 260 -9.07 -1.13 4.42
N GLY A 261 -10.35 -1.29 4.71
CA GLY A 261 -11.02 -0.59 5.80
C GLY A 261 -10.45 -1.00 7.17
N ASN A 262 -10.56 -0.11 8.16
CA ASN A 262 -10.10 -0.39 9.53
C ASN A 262 -10.84 -1.57 10.18
N ASP A 263 -12.01 -1.94 9.63
CA ASP A 263 -12.80 -3.08 10.05
C ASP A 263 -12.30 -4.44 9.52
N GLY A 264 -11.31 -4.41 8.60
CA GLY A 264 -10.77 -5.59 7.94
C GLY A 264 -11.74 -6.36 7.04
N ARG A 265 -12.93 -5.80 6.76
CA ARG A 265 -14.00 -6.46 5.98
C ARG A 265 -14.29 -5.78 4.65
N HIS A 266 -13.91 -4.54 4.50
CA HIS A 266 -14.10 -3.77 3.29
C HIS A 266 -12.78 -3.38 2.66
N ALA A 267 -12.75 -3.24 1.34
CA ALA A 267 -11.60 -2.76 0.60
C ALA A 267 -12.05 -1.72 -0.43
N TYR A 268 -11.16 -0.77 -0.70
CA TYR A 268 -11.40 0.34 -1.60
C TYR A 268 -10.31 0.37 -2.67
N LEU A 269 -10.72 0.44 -3.93
CA LEU A 269 -9.83 0.38 -5.10
C LEU A 269 -9.97 1.64 -5.94
N THR A 270 -8.87 2.32 -6.24
CA THR A 270 -8.85 3.30 -7.33
C THR A 270 -8.62 2.61 -8.66
N SER A 271 -9.39 3.03 -9.67
CA SER A 271 -9.17 2.64 -11.07
C SER A 271 -8.78 3.87 -11.89
N GLU A 272 -7.52 3.89 -12.34
CA GLU A 272 -6.87 5.06 -12.93
C GLU A 272 -7.56 5.54 -14.19
N LEU A 273 -7.77 4.62 -15.14
CA LEU A 273 -8.22 4.96 -16.48
C LEU A 273 -9.70 5.37 -16.53
N SER A 274 -10.51 4.77 -15.67
CA SER A 274 -11.94 5.11 -15.56
C SER A 274 -12.23 6.28 -14.61
N GLY A 275 -11.27 6.73 -13.80
CA GLY A 275 -11.47 7.78 -12.80
C GLY A 275 -12.53 7.39 -11.75
N THR A 276 -12.43 6.16 -11.23
CA THR A 276 -13.43 5.62 -10.27
C THR A 276 -12.77 5.13 -8.98
N VAL A 277 -13.58 5.05 -7.92
CA VAL A 277 -13.29 4.28 -6.72
C VAL A 277 -14.36 3.20 -6.55
N SER A 278 -13.93 1.97 -6.25
CA SER A 278 -14.81 0.80 -6.05
C SER A 278 -14.74 0.33 -4.61
N VAL A 279 -15.85 -0.15 -4.08
CA VAL A 279 -15.98 -0.77 -2.75
C VAL A 279 -16.14 -2.27 -2.93
N TYR A 280 -15.38 -3.04 -2.17
CA TYR A 280 -15.46 -4.49 -2.14
C TYR A 280 -15.70 -4.98 -0.72
N ASN A 281 -16.49 -6.03 -0.57
CA ASN A 281 -16.46 -6.90 0.60
C ASN A 281 -15.27 -7.83 0.49
N TYR A 282 -14.50 -7.95 1.55
CA TYR A 282 -13.39 -8.89 1.68
C TYR A 282 -13.76 -10.05 2.59
N ASP A 283 -13.53 -11.26 2.14
CA ASP A 283 -13.68 -12.49 2.92
C ASP A 283 -12.64 -13.52 2.44
N ASP A 284 -11.73 -13.90 3.34
CA ASP A 284 -10.73 -14.96 3.16
C ASP A 284 -10.06 -15.03 1.77
N GLY A 285 -9.47 -13.90 1.35
CA GLY A 285 -8.77 -13.79 0.06
C GLY A 285 -9.68 -13.44 -1.13
N ARG A 286 -10.98 -13.33 -0.93
CA ARG A 286 -11.96 -12.98 -1.97
C ARG A 286 -12.43 -11.55 -1.83
N LEU A 287 -12.47 -10.85 -2.97
CA LEU A 287 -13.05 -9.52 -3.08
C LEU A 287 -14.35 -9.59 -3.89
N LYS A 288 -15.46 -9.10 -3.32
CA LYS A 288 -16.76 -9.03 -3.97
C LYS A 288 -17.18 -7.58 -4.14
N LEU A 289 -17.38 -7.15 -5.38
CA LEU A 289 -17.78 -5.77 -5.71
C LEU A 289 -19.15 -5.44 -5.13
N GLU A 290 -19.25 -4.30 -4.45
CA GLU A 290 -20.49 -3.79 -3.84
C GLU A 290 -20.91 -2.41 -4.39
N GLN A 291 -19.96 -1.55 -4.78
CA GLN A 291 -20.24 -0.20 -5.25
C GLN A 291 -19.15 0.32 -6.16
N VAL A 292 -19.51 1.20 -7.09
CA VAL A 292 -18.55 1.97 -7.91
C VAL A 292 -18.99 3.43 -7.93
N GLU A 293 -18.09 4.34 -7.54
CA GLU A 293 -18.29 5.78 -7.59
C GLU A 293 -17.35 6.43 -8.60
N LYS A 294 -17.87 7.36 -9.40
CA LYS A 294 -17.04 8.20 -10.27
C LYS A 294 -16.46 9.37 -9.48
N LEU A 295 -15.19 9.71 -9.71
CA LEU A 295 -14.55 10.86 -9.08
C LEU A 295 -14.99 12.19 -9.71
N ALA A 296 -15.18 12.22 -11.02
CA ALA A 296 -15.67 13.38 -11.74
C ALA A 296 -17.20 13.46 -11.73
N ASP A 297 -17.73 14.67 -11.88
CA ASP A 297 -19.17 14.90 -12.05
C ASP A 297 -19.64 14.43 -13.43
N PRO A 298 -20.95 14.13 -13.61
CA PRO A 298 -21.45 13.58 -14.88
C PRO A 298 -21.24 14.49 -16.09
N ASP A 299 -21.18 15.79 -15.88
CA ASP A 299 -20.99 16.81 -16.92
C ASP A 299 -19.52 17.20 -17.16
N PHE A 300 -18.59 16.69 -16.34
CA PHE A 300 -17.14 16.91 -16.52
C PHE A 300 -16.66 16.28 -17.83
N LYS A 301 -16.00 17.09 -18.67
CA LYS A 301 -15.52 16.67 -20.00
C LYS A 301 -14.00 16.52 -20.10
N GLY A 302 -13.28 16.89 -19.04
CA GLY A 302 -11.82 16.80 -19.01
C GLY A 302 -11.32 15.38 -18.78
N ALA A 303 -10.01 15.20 -18.93
CA ALA A 303 -9.33 13.95 -18.59
C ALA A 303 -9.39 13.67 -17.09
N VAL A 304 -9.56 12.41 -16.74
CA VAL A 304 -9.53 11.92 -15.37
C VAL A 304 -8.35 10.95 -15.17
N GLY A 305 -7.91 10.76 -13.95
CA GLY A 305 -6.85 9.82 -13.63
C GLY A 305 -6.80 9.58 -12.12
N ALA A 306 -7.66 8.65 -11.62
CA ALA A 306 -7.62 8.30 -10.20
C ALA A 306 -6.20 7.86 -9.80
N ALA A 307 -5.72 8.35 -8.66
CA ALA A 307 -4.36 8.04 -8.24
C ALA A 307 -4.35 7.44 -6.83
N ALA A 308 -4.01 8.19 -5.81
CA ALA A 308 -3.97 7.72 -4.43
C ALA A 308 -5.35 7.65 -3.78
N LEU A 309 -5.45 6.80 -2.74
CA LEU A 309 -6.59 6.79 -1.83
C LEU A 309 -6.11 6.50 -0.42
N HIS A 310 -6.68 7.21 0.55
CA HIS A 310 -6.40 6.99 1.98
C HIS A 310 -7.67 7.17 2.80
N LEU A 311 -7.84 6.29 3.80
CA LEU A 311 -8.84 6.48 4.84
C LEU A 311 -8.33 7.48 5.88
N SER A 312 -9.24 8.25 6.47
CA SER A 312 -8.92 8.97 7.71
C SER A 312 -8.55 7.98 8.82
N PRO A 313 -7.73 8.37 9.81
CA PRO A 313 -7.30 7.46 10.89
C PRO A 313 -8.47 6.79 11.64
N ASP A 314 -9.61 7.48 11.76
CA ASP A 314 -10.84 6.97 12.35
C ASP A 314 -11.70 6.11 11.41
N GLY A 315 -11.29 5.96 10.15
CA GLY A 315 -11.99 5.19 9.12
C GLY A 315 -13.31 5.78 8.62
N LYS A 316 -13.69 7.00 9.06
CA LYS A 316 -14.98 7.59 8.70
C LYS A 316 -15.04 8.21 7.33
N PHE A 317 -13.88 8.56 6.78
CA PHE A 317 -13.78 9.23 5.47
C PHE A 317 -12.72 8.58 4.60
N LEU A 318 -13.03 8.46 3.31
CA LEU A 318 -12.09 8.08 2.27
C LEU A 318 -11.81 9.30 1.37
N TYR A 319 -10.55 9.55 1.13
CA TYR A 319 -10.06 10.58 0.22
C TYR A 319 -9.46 9.91 -1.01
N VAL A 320 -9.69 10.49 -2.19
CA VAL A 320 -9.19 9.95 -3.46
C VAL A 320 -8.70 11.09 -4.33
N SER A 321 -7.44 11.07 -4.74
CA SER A 321 -6.89 12.07 -5.65
C SER A 321 -7.23 11.74 -7.12
N ASN A 322 -7.53 12.77 -7.90
CA ASN A 322 -7.88 12.69 -9.30
C ASN A 322 -7.01 13.65 -10.12
N ARG A 323 -6.20 13.10 -10.98
CA ARG A 323 -5.28 13.81 -11.87
C ARG A 323 -5.99 14.23 -13.18
N GLY A 324 -5.22 14.45 -14.24
CA GLY A 324 -5.74 14.90 -15.53
C GLY A 324 -6.11 16.39 -15.48
N ASP A 325 -7.30 16.73 -15.95
CA ASP A 325 -7.81 18.10 -15.92
C ASP A 325 -8.57 18.41 -14.62
N ALA A 326 -8.97 17.38 -13.85
CA ALA A 326 -9.69 17.54 -12.59
C ALA A 326 -8.81 18.15 -11.49
N ASN A 327 -7.62 17.61 -11.27
CA ASN A 327 -6.64 18.04 -10.28
C ASN A 327 -7.27 18.34 -8.91
N ASP A 328 -7.99 17.36 -8.35
CA ASP A 328 -8.74 17.48 -7.11
C ASP A 328 -8.61 16.26 -6.20
N ILE A 329 -9.14 16.38 -5.00
CA ILE A 329 -9.33 15.30 -4.04
C ILE A 329 -10.85 15.16 -3.81
N SER A 330 -11.40 14.01 -4.20
CA SER A 330 -12.77 13.62 -3.87
C SER A 330 -12.84 13.09 -2.45
N ILE A 331 -13.87 13.50 -1.70
CA ILE A 331 -14.06 13.19 -0.28
C ILE A 331 -15.36 12.40 -0.13
N PHE A 332 -15.27 11.23 0.49
CA PHE A 332 -16.40 10.34 0.73
C PHE A 332 -16.54 10.03 2.22
N ALA A 333 -17.76 10.11 2.74
CA ALA A 333 -18.11 9.48 4.01
C ALA A 333 -18.23 7.96 3.81
N VAL A 334 -17.71 7.19 4.76
CA VAL A 334 -17.78 5.73 4.78
C VAL A 334 -18.86 5.28 5.74
N ASP A 335 -19.85 4.54 5.24
CA ASP A 335 -20.81 3.87 6.11
C ASP A 335 -20.12 2.75 6.89
N GLN A 336 -20.08 2.88 8.20
CA GLN A 336 -19.30 2.00 9.08
C GLN A 336 -19.84 0.56 9.16
N THR A 337 -21.05 0.32 8.65
CA THR A 337 -21.68 -1.02 8.64
C THR A 337 -21.46 -1.72 7.31
N SER A 338 -21.70 -1.02 6.20
CA SER A 338 -21.70 -1.59 4.85
C SER A 338 -20.44 -1.24 4.05
N GLY A 339 -19.54 -0.40 4.57
CA GLY A 339 -18.37 0.09 3.86
C GLY A 339 -18.67 1.02 2.69
N LYS A 340 -19.96 1.26 2.38
CA LYS A 340 -20.37 2.06 1.21
C LYS A 340 -19.97 3.52 1.33
N LEU A 341 -19.70 4.12 0.19
CA LEU A 341 -19.25 5.48 0.05
C LEU A 341 -20.37 6.42 -0.31
N LYS A 342 -20.40 7.59 0.33
CA LYS A 342 -21.24 8.72 -0.05
C LYS A 342 -20.35 9.94 -0.22
N ARG A 343 -20.31 10.53 -1.43
CA ARG A 343 -19.55 11.75 -1.65
C ARG A 343 -20.09 12.88 -0.77
N VAL A 344 -19.19 13.52 -0.01
CA VAL A 344 -19.50 14.67 0.85
C VAL A 344 -18.82 15.95 0.40
N GLY A 345 -17.78 15.85 -0.44
CA GLY A 345 -17.09 17.03 -0.95
C GLY A 345 -16.06 16.71 -2.02
N ARG A 346 -15.45 17.80 -2.48
CA ARG A 346 -14.29 17.81 -3.39
C ARG A 346 -13.46 19.05 -3.07
N GLN A 347 -12.15 18.89 -3.09
CA GLN A 347 -11.20 19.97 -2.88
C GLN A 347 -10.20 20.03 -4.04
N ALA A 348 -10.07 21.18 -4.70
CA ALA A 348 -8.99 21.39 -5.66
C ALA A 348 -7.62 21.21 -4.99
N SER A 349 -6.69 20.51 -5.65
CA SER A 349 -5.33 20.30 -5.13
C SER A 349 -4.44 21.54 -5.20
N LEU A 350 -4.92 22.60 -5.85
CA LEU A 350 -4.23 23.88 -6.09
C LEU A 350 -2.94 23.76 -6.90
N GLY A 351 -2.80 22.65 -7.62
CA GLY A 351 -1.68 22.37 -8.51
C GLY A 351 -2.05 21.37 -9.59
N LYS A 352 -1.06 20.75 -10.21
CA LYS A 352 -1.26 19.81 -11.32
C LYS A 352 -0.75 18.43 -10.96
N ALA A 353 -1.53 17.42 -11.34
CA ALA A 353 -1.26 16.00 -11.13
C ALA A 353 -1.05 15.64 -9.63
N PRO A 354 -2.09 15.73 -8.78
CA PRO A 354 -2.02 15.26 -7.40
C PRO A 354 -1.87 13.74 -7.38
N ARG A 355 -0.61 13.25 -7.43
CA ARG A 355 -0.32 11.82 -7.56
C ARG A 355 -0.51 11.07 -6.25
N GLU A 356 -0.09 11.70 -5.14
CA GLU A 356 -0.16 11.13 -3.80
C GLU A 356 -0.47 12.22 -2.77
N PHE A 357 -1.02 11.79 -1.64
CA PHE A 357 -1.27 12.62 -0.47
C PHE A 357 -1.17 11.76 0.79
N ALA A 358 -1.03 12.38 1.94
CA ALA A 358 -1.11 11.69 3.23
C ALA A 358 -2.01 12.46 4.19
N ILE A 359 -2.59 11.73 5.14
CA ILE A 359 -3.26 12.33 6.30
C ILE A 359 -2.33 12.16 7.48
N ASP A 360 -2.10 13.23 8.26
CA ASP A 360 -1.24 13.16 9.42
C ASP A 360 -1.80 12.20 10.48
N PRO A 361 -0.97 11.64 11.37
CA PRO A 361 -1.43 10.66 12.35
C PRO A 361 -2.51 11.14 13.31
N THR A 362 -2.67 12.46 13.51
CA THR A 362 -3.76 13.04 14.31
C THR A 362 -5.07 13.16 13.55
N GLY A 363 -5.03 13.01 12.22
CA GLY A 363 -6.18 13.19 11.34
C GLY A 363 -6.61 14.64 11.16
N GLN A 364 -5.80 15.62 11.59
CA GLN A 364 -6.14 17.03 11.49
C GLN A 364 -5.70 17.66 10.17
N TRP A 365 -4.74 17.05 9.46
CA TRP A 365 -4.15 17.62 8.27
C TRP A 365 -4.09 16.62 7.13
N LEU A 366 -4.29 17.12 5.91
CA LEU A 366 -4.06 16.40 4.67
C LEU A 366 -3.00 17.14 3.87
N ILE A 367 -1.91 16.44 3.51
CA ILE A 367 -0.82 16.96 2.71
C ILE A 367 -0.91 16.35 1.31
N VAL A 368 -1.05 17.17 0.26
CA VAL A 368 -1.11 16.70 -1.14
C VAL A 368 0.08 17.19 -1.94
N GLY A 369 0.69 16.29 -2.72
CA GLY A 369 1.77 16.58 -3.66
C GLY A 369 1.27 16.74 -5.08
N ASN A 370 1.57 17.87 -5.69
CA ASN A 370 1.26 18.18 -7.08
C ASN A 370 2.50 17.97 -7.94
N GLN A 371 2.63 16.77 -8.51
CA GLN A 371 3.79 16.32 -9.28
C GLN A 371 4.25 17.31 -10.33
N ASN A 372 3.32 17.85 -11.13
CA ASN A 372 3.63 18.65 -12.32
C ASN A 372 3.62 20.17 -12.07
N SER A 373 3.53 20.60 -10.82
CA SER A 373 3.62 22.01 -10.43
C SER A 373 4.60 22.27 -9.28
N ASP A 374 5.41 21.27 -8.92
CA ASP A 374 6.50 21.38 -7.92
C ASP A 374 6.03 21.99 -6.60
N THR A 375 4.86 21.54 -6.10
CA THR A 375 4.27 22.05 -4.87
C THR A 375 3.66 20.95 -4.03
N MET A 376 3.69 21.11 -2.72
CA MET A 376 2.78 20.43 -1.83
C MET A 376 1.94 21.44 -1.05
N TYR A 377 0.69 21.04 -0.71
CA TYR A 377 -0.22 21.85 0.07
C TYR A 377 -0.67 21.10 1.31
N VAL A 378 -0.68 21.79 2.46
CA VAL A 378 -1.11 21.28 3.76
C VAL A 378 -2.47 21.86 4.07
N PHE A 379 -3.53 21.07 3.92
CA PHE A 379 -4.91 21.42 4.21
C PHE A 379 -5.27 21.05 5.65
N ARG A 380 -5.92 21.94 6.38
CA ARG A 380 -6.59 21.56 7.62
C ARG A 380 -7.83 20.74 7.29
N ARG A 381 -8.01 19.64 8.01
CA ARG A 381 -9.13 18.72 7.86
C ARG A 381 -10.12 18.91 9.01
N ASP A 382 -11.38 19.11 8.70
CA ASP A 382 -12.47 18.99 9.65
C ASP A 382 -12.75 17.50 9.91
N GLN A 383 -12.58 17.06 11.13
CA GLN A 383 -12.71 15.63 11.49
C GLN A 383 -14.16 15.15 11.58
N GLU A 384 -15.14 16.06 11.70
CA GLU A 384 -16.56 15.71 11.78
C GLU A 384 -17.19 15.60 10.39
N THR A 385 -16.84 16.51 9.48
CA THR A 385 -17.40 16.57 8.13
C THR A 385 -16.52 15.92 7.07
N GLY A 386 -15.24 15.71 7.37
CA GLY A 386 -14.20 15.25 6.43
C GLY A 386 -13.72 16.32 5.45
N LEU A 387 -14.30 17.51 5.44
CA LEU A 387 -13.96 18.55 4.49
C LEU A 387 -12.59 19.18 4.77
N LEU A 388 -12.00 19.74 3.72
CA LEU A 388 -10.71 20.42 3.78
C LEU A 388 -10.93 21.94 3.74
N GLU A 389 -10.22 22.70 4.59
CA GLU A 389 -10.32 24.15 4.65
C GLU A 389 -9.72 24.83 3.41
N ALA A 390 -10.27 25.98 3.02
CA ALA A 390 -9.94 26.65 1.76
C ALA A 390 -8.55 27.32 1.72
N ASN A 391 -7.91 27.54 2.86
CA ASN A 391 -6.65 28.29 2.97
C ASN A 391 -5.47 27.40 3.42
N PRO A 392 -4.96 26.50 2.56
CA PRO A 392 -3.86 25.61 2.92
C PRO A 392 -2.53 26.34 2.93
N LYS A 393 -1.55 25.78 3.63
CA LYS A 393 -0.15 26.19 3.55
C LYS A 393 0.49 25.60 2.30
N LYS A 394 1.24 26.43 1.56
CA LYS A 394 1.98 26.03 0.38
C LYS A 394 3.44 25.79 0.72
N ILE A 395 4.02 24.73 0.18
CA ILE A 395 5.45 24.42 0.26
C ILE A 395 5.94 24.12 -1.14
N ASP A 396 7.01 24.78 -1.57
CA ASP A 396 7.65 24.52 -2.86
C ASP A 396 8.64 23.35 -2.71
N ILE A 397 8.46 22.30 -3.53
CA ILE A 397 9.29 21.10 -3.58
C ILE A 397 9.18 20.47 -4.96
N GLY A 398 10.31 20.04 -5.54
CA GLY A 398 10.34 19.45 -6.88
C GLY A 398 9.59 18.13 -6.94
N SER A 399 8.60 18.05 -7.82
CA SER A 399 7.87 16.85 -8.22
C SER A 399 7.52 15.85 -7.09
N PRO A 400 6.80 16.25 -6.02
CA PRO A 400 6.46 15.39 -4.89
C PRO A 400 5.42 14.34 -5.31
N VAL A 401 5.66 13.07 -4.98
CA VAL A 401 4.85 11.93 -5.47
C VAL A 401 4.60 10.82 -4.46
N ASP A 402 5.20 10.89 -3.25
CA ASP A 402 4.85 10.00 -2.13
C ASP A 402 5.12 10.65 -0.77
N PHE A 403 4.35 10.26 0.25
CA PHE A 403 4.39 10.85 1.60
C PHE A 403 4.24 9.76 2.66
N LYS A 404 5.17 9.70 3.61
CA LYS A 404 5.06 8.79 4.77
C LYS A 404 5.34 9.54 6.06
N PHE A 405 4.35 9.54 6.94
CA PHE A 405 4.57 9.99 8.31
C PHE A 405 5.26 8.92 9.13
N VAL A 406 6.27 9.32 9.89
CA VAL A 406 6.93 8.49 10.89
C VAL A 406 6.64 9.08 12.26
N THR A 407 6.01 8.27 13.11
CA THR A 407 5.81 8.63 14.53
C THR A 407 7.12 8.39 15.27
N PRO A 408 7.57 9.31 16.13
CA PRO A 408 8.76 9.13 16.97
C PRO A 408 8.70 7.87 17.82
#